data_4bb12f934ea0b272d2feee0e6cfe8c73
#
_entry.id   4bb12f934ea0b272d2feee0e6cfe8c73
#
_cell.length_a   1.000
_cell.length_b   1.000
_cell.length_c   1.000
_cell.angle_alpha   90.00
_cell.angle_beta   90.00
_cell.angle_gamma   90.00
#
_symmetry.space_group_name_H-M   'P 1'
#
loop_
_entity.id
_entity.type
_entity.pdbx_description
1 polymer ?
#
loop_
_entity_poly.entity_id
_entity_poly.type
_entity_poly.pdbx_seq_one_letter_code
_entity_poly.pdbx_strand_id
1 'polypeptide(L)'
;NFQKAHRSLEFITIPAPIEALCTDRVLISEWVDGKSPNQLVVDGSNTDGQVLNLVRMGIQCSLSQLLVTGCMHGDPHSGNLLLTEDGRLCYLDFGLLVYVPPDERLAMMAALVHLGLGEWGRLVGDLENLNLLKPDTDKVMLAQDLKKEFEEVMMMGESNDRDMCDVDLELDDEVQEAAVKLPLLSLQTTKLSFSTLIGVLFKLAFKYKFLLPSFFPLVVRSVSSLE
;
A
#
# COMPACT_ATOMS: atom_id res chain seq x y z
N ASN A 1 -12.95 -12.38 -9.35
CA ASN A 1 -12.88 -10.94 -9.65
C ASN A 1 -11.48 -10.37 -9.39
N PHE A 2 -10.84 -10.66 -8.24
CA PHE A 2 -9.50 -10.19 -7.89
C PHE A 2 -8.45 -10.63 -8.93
N GLN A 3 -8.38 -11.91 -9.29
CA GLN A 3 -7.46 -12.42 -10.31
C GLN A 3 -7.63 -11.73 -11.68
N LYS A 4 -8.88 -11.45 -12.08
CA LYS A 4 -9.16 -10.74 -13.34
C LYS A 4 -8.68 -9.30 -13.30
N ALA A 5 -8.81 -8.64 -12.14
CA ALA A 5 -8.37 -7.25 -11.94
C ALA A 5 -6.83 -7.13 -11.99
N HIS A 6 -6.10 -8.15 -11.51
CA HIS A 6 -4.64 -8.13 -11.38
C HIS A 6 -3.92 -9.05 -12.36
N ARG A 7 -4.56 -9.42 -13.47
CA ARG A 7 -3.99 -10.33 -14.48
C ARG A 7 -2.72 -9.80 -15.17
N SER A 8 -2.44 -8.51 -15.10
CA SER A 8 -1.21 -7.90 -15.60
C SER A 8 0.00 -8.14 -14.69
N LEU A 9 -0.24 -8.53 -13.44
CA LEU A 9 0.81 -8.86 -12.48
C LEU A 9 1.11 -10.36 -12.56
N GLU A 10 2.04 -10.76 -13.43
CA GLU A 10 2.37 -12.16 -13.70
C GLU A 10 2.93 -12.89 -12.49
N PHE A 11 3.52 -12.15 -11.55
CA PHE A 11 4.07 -12.68 -10.32
C PHE A 11 3.00 -13.00 -9.25
N ILE A 12 1.71 -12.77 -9.51
CA ILE A 12 0.62 -13.09 -8.59
C ILE A 12 -0.06 -14.39 -9.00
N THR A 13 -0.33 -15.25 -8.02
CA THR A 13 -1.17 -16.43 -8.20
C THR A 13 -2.24 -16.49 -7.12
N ILE A 14 -3.34 -17.18 -7.42
CA ILE A 14 -4.49 -17.35 -6.54
C ILE A 14 -5.03 -18.74 -6.76
N PRO A 15 -5.28 -19.53 -5.68
CA PRO A 15 -5.90 -20.85 -5.83
C PRO A 15 -7.27 -20.75 -6.48
N ALA A 16 -7.47 -21.44 -7.59
CA ALA A 16 -8.75 -21.43 -8.28
C ALA A 16 -9.79 -22.23 -7.48
N PRO A 17 -11.03 -21.72 -7.32
CA PRO A 17 -12.08 -22.48 -6.67
C PRO A 17 -12.55 -23.63 -7.58
N ILE A 18 -12.77 -24.81 -6.99
CA ILE A 18 -13.35 -25.97 -7.67
C ILE A 18 -14.86 -25.88 -7.51
N GLU A 19 -15.51 -25.11 -8.39
CA GLU A 19 -16.92 -24.71 -8.26
C GLU A 19 -17.86 -25.91 -8.04
N ALA A 20 -17.61 -27.03 -8.72
CA ALA A 20 -18.42 -28.24 -8.59
C ALA A 20 -18.43 -28.86 -7.17
N LEU A 21 -17.45 -28.51 -6.34
CA LEU A 21 -17.27 -29.01 -4.98
C LEU A 21 -17.59 -27.94 -3.91
N CYS A 22 -17.85 -26.70 -4.33
CA CYS A 22 -18.21 -25.61 -3.43
C CYS A 22 -19.69 -25.64 -3.08
N THR A 23 -20.00 -25.20 -1.86
CA THR A 23 -21.38 -25.02 -1.36
C THR A 23 -21.49 -23.66 -0.68
N ASP A 24 -22.68 -23.26 -0.25
CA ASP A 24 -22.90 -22.01 0.50
C ASP A 24 -22.07 -21.90 1.80
N ARG A 25 -21.50 -23.01 2.28
CA ARG A 25 -20.78 -23.10 3.55
C ARG A 25 -19.38 -23.69 3.44
N VAL A 26 -19.01 -24.21 2.26
CA VAL A 26 -17.73 -24.88 2.03
C VAL A 26 -17.11 -24.36 0.76
N LEU A 27 -15.91 -23.82 0.86
CA LEU A 27 -15.08 -23.43 -0.27
C LEU A 27 -13.99 -24.48 -0.45
N ILE A 28 -13.92 -25.05 -1.65
CA ILE A 28 -12.85 -25.97 -2.05
C ILE A 28 -12.09 -25.31 -3.21
N SER A 29 -10.79 -25.20 -3.07
CA SER A 29 -9.89 -24.61 -4.06
C SER A 29 -8.71 -25.54 -4.36
N GLU A 30 -7.99 -25.22 -5.41
CA GLU A 30 -6.69 -25.82 -5.69
C GLU A 30 -5.75 -25.68 -4.50
N TRP A 31 -4.89 -26.66 -4.31
CA TRP A 31 -3.80 -26.58 -3.36
C TRP A 31 -2.62 -25.85 -4.01
N VAL A 32 -2.00 -24.92 -3.29
CA VAL A 32 -0.80 -24.21 -3.75
C VAL A 32 0.36 -24.57 -2.83
N ASP A 33 1.41 -25.15 -3.40
CA ASP A 33 2.63 -25.40 -2.67
C ASP A 33 3.47 -24.13 -2.56
N GLY A 34 3.93 -23.83 -1.34
CA GLY A 34 4.71 -22.62 -1.07
C GLY A 34 5.01 -22.47 0.41
N LYS A 35 5.83 -21.47 0.74
CA LYS A 35 6.21 -21.14 2.11
C LYS A 35 5.66 -19.77 2.50
N SER A 36 5.11 -19.67 3.71
CA SER A 36 4.73 -18.37 4.26
C SER A 36 5.98 -17.55 4.63
N PRO A 37 5.89 -16.20 4.71
CA PRO A 37 6.99 -15.35 5.15
C PRO A 37 7.60 -15.82 6.47
N ASN A 38 6.76 -16.21 7.43
CA ASN A 38 7.21 -16.71 8.74
C ASN A 38 8.02 -18.01 8.63
N GLN A 39 7.62 -18.93 7.75
CA GLN A 39 8.36 -20.17 7.50
C GLN A 39 9.73 -19.89 6.86
N LEU A 40 9.80 -18.95 5.91
CA LEU A 40 11.05 -18.56 5.28
C LEU A 40 12.07 -18.01 6.29
N VAL A 41 11.60 -17.27 7.29
CA VAL A 41 12.44 -16.71 8.36
C VAL A 41 12.88 -17.81 9.35
N VAL A 42 11.95 -18.62 9.83
CA VAL A 42 12.22 -19.65 10.88
C VAL A 42 13.11 -20.77 10.36
N ASP A 43 12.87 -21.24 9.15
CA ASP A 43 13.63 -22.36 8.56
C ASP A 43 15.06 -21.96 8.18
N GLY A 44 15.45 -20.69 8.34
CA GLY A 44 16.74 -20.17 7.87
C GLY A 44 16.91 -20.31 6.34
N SER A 45 15.83 -20.60 5.64
CA SER A 45 15.80 -20.78 4.19
C SER A 45 15.74 -19.45 3.42
N ASN A 46 15.88 -18.32 4.11
CA ASN A 46 16.03 -17.00 3.49
C ASN A 46 17.42 -16.83 2.84
N THR A 47 17.81 -17.83 2.08
CA THR A 47 18.94 -17.73 1.16
C THR A 47 18.48 -16.86 0.01
N ASP A 48 19.25 -15.88 -0.40
CA ASP A 48 19.01 -15.05 -1.59
C ASP A 48 17.93 -13.96 -1.50
N GLY A 49 17.58 -13.50 -0.30
CA GLY A 49 16.64 -12.37 -0.15
C GLY A 49 15.19 -12.68 -0.51
N GLN A 50 14.77 -13.93 -0.41
CA GLN A 50 13.40 -14.36 -0.74
C GLN A 50 12.32 -13.61 0.02
N VAL A 51 12.55 -13.32 1.31
CA VAL A 51 11.60 -12.54 2.11
C VAL A 51 11.53 -11.11 1.59
N LEU A 52 12.67 -10.50 1.24
CA LEU A 52 12.70 -9.16 0.69
C LEU A 52 11.97 -9.09 -0.66
N ASN A 53 12.17 -10.10 -1.52
CA ASN A 53 11.46 -10.18 -2.79
C ASN A 53 9.94 -10.35 -2.59
N LEU A 54 9.54 -11.18 -1.63
CA LEU A 54 8.13 -11.36 -1.29
C LEU A 54 7.49 -10.04 -0.80
N VAL A 55 8.21 -9.29 0.04
CA VAL A 55 7.76 -7.96 0.50
C VAL A 55 7.65 -6.98 -0.67
N ARG A 56 8.63 -6.95 -1.58
CA ARG A 56 8.58 -6.10 -2.79
C ARG A 56 7.35 -6.42 -3.64
N MET A 57 7.11 -7.70 -3.95
CA MET A 57 5.92 -8.14 -4.68
C MET A 57 4.63 -7.75 -3.95
N GLY A 58 4.59 -7.90 -2.62
CA GLY A 58 3.46 -7.49 -1.78
C GLY A 58 3.17 -6.01 -1.88
N ILE A 59 4.20 -5.15 -1.76
CA ILE A 59 4.08 -3.69 -1.89
C ILE A 59 3.61 -3.32 -3.30
N GLN A 60 4.25 -3.84 -4.34
CA GLN A 60 3.88 -3.57 -5.73
C GLN A 60 2.43 -3.97 -6.02
N CYS A 61 2.03 -5.15 -5.54
CA CYS A 61 0.65 -5.62 -5.66
C CYS A 61 -0.33 -4.70 -4.92
N SER A 62 -0.02 -4.31 -3.69
CA SER A 62 -0.89 -3.43 -2.88
C SER A 62 -1.04 -2.04 -3.49
N LEU A 63 0.04 -1.48 -4.04
CA LEU A 63 -0.03 -0.21 -4.77
C LEU A 63 -0.89 -0.33 -6.04
N SER A 64 -0.73 -1.41 -6.81
CA SER A 64 -1.57 -1.67 -7.97
C SER A 64 -3.05 -1.85 -7.59
N GLN A 65 -3.32 -2.57 -6.49
CA GLN A 65 -4.67 -2.74 -5.94
C GLN A 65 -5.30 -1.40 -5.57
N LEU A 66 -4.55 -0.55 -4.89
CA LEU A 66 -5.05 0.74 -4.41
C LEU A 66 -5.23 1.75 -5.54
N LEU A 67 -4.20 1.94 -6.36
CA LEU A 67 -4.13 3.06 -7.29
C LEU A 67 -4.68 2.73 -8.68
N VAL A 68 -4.50 1.47 -9.14
CA VAL A 68 -4.87 1.07 -10.51
C VAL A 68 -6.22 0.39 -10.55
N THR A 69 -6.41 -0.70 -9.82
CA THR A 69 -7.61 -1.52 -9.92
C THR A 69 -8.73 -1.11 -8.98
N GLY A 70 -8.40 -0.53 -7.83
CA GLY A 70 -9.33 -0.22 -6.76
C GLY A 70 -9.93 -1.44 -6.06
N CYS A 71 -9.43 -2.65 -6.36
CA CYS A 71 -9.85 -3.88 -5.73
C CYS A 71 -8.74 -4.38 -4.82
N MET A 72 -8.84 -4.09 -3.54
CA MET A 72 -7.81 -4.39 -2.56
C MET A 72 -8.12 -5.64 -1.75
N HIS A 73 -7.09 -6.42 -1.46
CA HIS A 73 -7.11 -7.39 -0.38
C HIS A 73 -7.03 -6.63 0.95
N GLY A 74 -8.06 -6.74 1.78
CA GLY A 74 -8.17 -5.95 3.01
C GLY A 74 -7.40 -6.53 4.21
N ASP A 75 -6.78 -7.72 4.08
CA ASP A 75 -6.09 -8.39 5.18
C ASP A 75 -4.91 -9.27 4.69
N PRO A 76 -3.88 -8.67 4.07
CA PRO A 76 -2.74 -9.40 3.50
C PRO A 76 -1.67 -9.76 4.55
N HIS A 77 -2.09 -10.32 5.70
CA HIS A 77 -1.13 -10.72 6.72
C HIS A 77 -0.30 -11.95 6.29
N SER A 78 0.84 -12.16 6.93
CA SER A 78 1.80 -13.21 6.58
C SER A 78 1.24 -14.64 6.56
N GLY A 79 0.10 -14.90 7.22
CA GLY A 79 -0.62 -16.17 7.16
C GLY A 79 -1.45 -16.37 5.90
N ASN A 80 -1.76 -15.29 5.17
CA ASN A 80 -2.54 -15.31 3.93
C ASN A 80 -1.66 -15.19 2.68
N LEU A 81 -0.33 -15.17 2.86
CA LEU A 81 0.63 -15.03 1.79
C LEU A 81 1.55 -16.25 1.72
N LEU A 82 1.82 -16.73 0.52
CA LEU A 82 2.85 -17.73 0.26
C LEU A 82 3.78 -17.27 -0.85
N LEU A 83 5.06 -17.61 -0.72
CA LEU A 83 5.99 -17.65 -1.83
C LEU A 83 5.94 -19.06 -2.43
N THR A 84 5.50 -19.16 -3.66
CA THR A 84 5.43 -20.44 -4.37
C THR A 84 6.83 -20.91 -4.81
N GLU A 85 6.97 -22.18 -5.18
CA GLU A 85 8.27 -22.74 -5.62
C GLU A 85 8.78 -22.07 -6.91
N ASP A 86 7.89 -21.58 -7.77
CA ASP A 86 8.20 -20.83 -8.99
C ASP A 86 8.40 -19.32 -8.75
N GLY A 87 8.47 -18.90 -7.49
CA GLY A 87 8.83 -17.53 -7.09
C GLY A 87 7.68 -16.51 -7.16
N ARG A 88 6.41 -16.96 -7.26
CA ARG A 88 5.26 -16.06 -7.29
C ARG A 88 4.67 -15.82 -5.90
N LEU A 89 4.04 -14.65 -5.73
CA LEU A 89 3.25 -14.31 -4.56
C LEU A 89 1.84 -14.90 -4.68
N CYS A 90 1.46 -15.77 -3.74
CA CYS A 90 0.12 -16.34 -3.66
C CYS A 90 -0.69 -15.71 -2.53
N TYR A 91 -1.90 -15.26 -2.84
CA TYR A 91 -2.91 -14.85 -1.86
C TYR A 91 -3.90 -15.98 -1.62
N LEU A 92 -4.15 -16.32 -0.35
CA LEU A 92 -4.95 -17.49 0.02
C LEU A 92 -6.39 -17.17 0.44
N ASP A 93 -6.60 -16.11 1.22
CA ASP A 93 -7.90 -15.78 1.81
C ASP A 93 -8.43 -14.47 1.25
N PHE A 94 -9.61 -14.49 0.67
CA PHE A 94 -10.32 -13.36 0.11
C PHE A 94 -11.58 -12.99 0.90
N GLY A 95 -11.63 -13.34 2.17
CA GLY A 95 -12.74 -13.04 3.07
C GLY A 95 -12.99 -11.53 3.23
N LEU A 96 -11.97 -10.71 3.02
CA LEU A 96 -12.07 -9.25 3.08
C LEU A 96 -11.52 -8.61 1.81
N LEU A 97 -12.42 -8.16 0.94
CA LEU A 97 -12.09 -7.33 -0.22
C LEU A 97 -12.63 -5.92 -0.03
N VAL A 98 -11.83 -4.93 -0.36
CA VAL A 98 -12.17 -3.51 -0.29
C VAL A 98 -12.21 -2.95 -1.70
N TYR A 99 -13.26 -2.21 -2.01
CA TYR A 99 -13.38 -1.52 -3.29
C TYR A 99 -13.25 -0.02 -3.07
N VAL A 100 -12.27 0.57 -3.73
CA VAL A 100 -12.01 2.01 -3.70
C VAL A 100 -12.58 2.64 -4.96
N PRO A 101 -13.53 3.58 -4.85
CA PRO A 101 -14.13 4.25 -5.99
C PRO A 101 -13.09 4.96 -6.88
N PRO A 102 -13.33 5.07 -8.20
CA PRO A 102 -12.38 5.72 -9.12
C PRO A 102 -12.03 7.16 -8.75
N ASP A 103 -13.01 7.96 -8.32
CA ASP A 103 -12.79 9.36 -7.95
C ASP A 103 -11.91 9.48 -6.71
N GLU A 104 -12.07 8.59 -5.73
CA GLU A 104 -11.23 8.54 -4.53
C GLU A 104 -9.82 8.09 -4.87
N ARG A 105 -9.64 7.15 -5.81
CA ARG A 105 -8.31 6.76 -6.30
C ARG A 105 -7.58 7.92 -6.97
N LEU A 106 -8.28 8.67 -7.83
CA LEU A 106 -7.71 9.85 -8.49
C LEU A 106 -7.31 10.91 -7.46
N ALA A 107 -8.13 11.15 -6.46
CA ALA A 107 -7.82 12.08 -5.38
C ALA A 107 -6.63 11.61 -4.53
N MET A 108 -6.52 10.30 -4.25
CA MET A 108 -5.34 9.74 -3.57
C MET A 108 -4.07 9.87 -4.40
N MET A 109 -4.13 9.62 -5.72
CA MET A 109 -2.98 9.81 -6.60
C MET A 109 -2.56 11.27 -6.65
N ALA A 110 -3.52 12.20 -6.76
CA ALA A 110 -3.24 13.64 -6.72
C ALA A 110 -2.61 14.07 -5.39
N ALA A 111 -3.12 13.55 -4.27
CA ALA A 111 -2.57 13.82 -2.94
C ALA A 111 -1.11 13.35 -2.81
N LEU A 112 -0.77 12.17 -3.33
CA LEU A 112 0.61 11.66 -3.33
C LEU A 112 1.53 12.55 -4.19
N VAL A 113 1.05 13.00 -5.34
CA VAL A 113 1.80 13.92 -6.23
C VAL A 113 2.04 15.25 -5.53
N HIS A 114 0.99 15.89 -5.00
CA HIS A 114 1.11 17.18 -4.35
C HIS A 114 1.94 17.12 -3.05
N LEU A 115 1.87 15.99 -2.33
CA LEU A 115 2.74 15.71 -1.19
C LEU A 115 4.21 15.67 -1.62
N GLY A 116 4.53 14.90 -2.67
CA GLY A 116 5.90 14.78 -3.20
C GLY A 116 6.47 16.08 -3.74
N LEU A 117 5.60 16.98 -4.26
CA LEU A 117 5.98 18.30 -4.75
C LEU A 117 6.02 19.38 -3.63
N GLY A 118 5.57 19.05 -2.42
CA GLY A 118 5.45 20.04 -1.34
C GLY A 118 4.36 21.10 -1.59
N GLU A 119 3.37 20.78 -2.42
CA GLU A 119 2.27 21.67 -2.78
C GLU A 119 1.13 21.58 -1.75
N TRP A 120 1.42 22.03 -0.53
CA TRP A 120 0.56 21.84 0.66
C TRP A 120 -0.87 22.34 0.49
N GLY A 121 -1.05 23.47 -0.21
CA GLY A 121 -2.39 24.02 -0.48
C GLY A 121 -3.22 23.12 -1.40
N ARG A 122 -2.60 22.49 -2.40
CA ARG A 122 -3.25 21.53 -3.30
C ARG A 122 -3.53 20.22 -2.58
N LEU A 123 -2.58 19.74 -1.78
CA LEU A 123 -2.76 18.56 -0.94
C LEU A 123 -4.00 18.70 -0.03
N VAL A 124 -4.22 19.87 0.58
CA VAL A 124 -5.44 20.12 1.37
C VAL A 124 -6.70 20.02 0.52
N GLY A 125 -6.66 20.50 -0.75
CA GLY A 125 -7.76 20.31 -1.70
C GLY A 125 -8.03 18.83 -2.01
N ASP A 126 -6.99 18.02 -2.16
CA ASP A 126 -7.15 16.56 -2.37
C ASP A 126 -7.72 15.85 -1.13
N LEU A 127 -7.32 16.26 0.07
CA LEU A 127 -7.91 15.76 1.33
C LEU A 127 -9.40 16.11 1.43
N GLU A 128 -9.81 17.27 0.92
CA GLU A 128 -11.22 17.64 0.81
C GLU A 128 -11.96 16.77 -0.22
N ASN A 129 -11.38 16.55 -1.40
CA ASN A 129 -11.94 15.67 -2.43
C ASN A 129 -12.10 14.22 -1.95
N LEU A 130 -11.24 13.78 -1.04
CA LEU A 130 -11.33 12.50 -0.34
C LEU A 130 -12.40 12.50 0.78
N ASN A 131 -13.12 13.59 0.98
CA ASN A 131 -14.08 13.79 2.07
C ASN A 131 -13.47 13.58 3.47
N LEU A 132 -12.17 13.82 3.62
CA LEU A 132 -11.48 13.70 4.90
C LEU A 132 -11.67 14.93 5.78
N LEU A 133 -11.98 16.09 5.18
CA LEU A 133 -12.07 17.37 5.89
C LEU A 133 -13.52 17.71 6.22
N LYS A 134 -13.73 18.30 7.40
CA LYS A 134 -15.00 18.89 7.75
C LYS A 134 -15.19 20.22 7.01
N PRO A 135 -16.45 20.65 6.73
CA PRO A 135 -16.71 21.91 6.05
C PRO A 135 -16.17 23.17 6.76
N ASP A 136 -16.01 23.08 8.08
CA ASP A 136 -15.52 24.15 8.95
C ASP A 136 -13.99 24.10 9.20
N THR A 137 -13.27 23.20 8.53
CA THR A 137 -11.82 23.08 8.69
C THR A 137 -11.09 24.30 8.10
N ASP A 138 -10.23 24.93 8.91
CA ASP A 138 -9.33 25.99 8.42
C ASP A 138 -8.22 25.38 7.52
N LYS A 139 -8.47 25.49 6.21
CA LYS A 139 -7.59 24.93 5.18
C LYS A 139 -6.22 25.60 5.12
N VAL A 140 -6.16 26.89 5.42
CA VAL A 140 -4.90 27.64 5.40
C VAL A 140 -4.01 27.19 6.55
N MET A 141 -4.58 27.09 7.73
CA MET A 141 -3.87 26.62 8.92
C MET A 141 -3.45 25.16 8.78
N LEU A 142 -4.31 24.33 8.20
CA LEU A 142 -3.97 22.92 7.92
C LEU A 142 -2.79 22.80 6.96
N ALA A 143 -2.74 23.60 5.89
CA ALA A 143 -1.62 23.59 4.93
C ALA A 143 -0.29 24.01 5.59
N GLN A 144 -0.34 24.99 6.50
CA GLN A 144 0.84 25.43 7.26
C GLN A 144 1.32 24.35 8.24
N ASP A 145 0.40 23.70 8.93
CA ASP A 145 0.73 22.62 9.85
C ASP A 145 1.27 21.38 9.11
N LEU A 146 0.68 21.00 7.97
CA LEU A 146 1.23 19.95 7.11
C LEU A 146 2.68 20.26 6.74
N LYS A 147 2.94 21.45 6.22
CA LYS A 147 4.28 21.89 5.85
C LYS A 147 5.25 21.74 7.04
N LYS A 148 4.88 22.27 8.19
CA LYS A 148 5.71 22.26 9.40
C LYS A 148 6.04 20.84 9.87
N GLU A 149 5.02 19.99 10.00
CA GLU A 149 5.20 18.60 10.48
C GLU A 149 6.09 17.79 9.53
N PHE A 150 5.91 17.95 8.21
CA PHE A 150 6.74 17.26 7.24
C PHE A 150 8.18 17.78 7.21
N GLU A 151 8.39 19.10 7.33
CA GLU A 151 9.74 19.69 7.43
C GLU A 151 10.46 19.23 8.70
N GLU A 152 9.77 19.13 9.83
CA GLU A 152 10.33 18.61 11.09
C GLU A 152 10.79 17.14 10.94
N VAL A 153 9.99 16.32 10.30
CA VAL A 153 10.30 14.91 10.06
C VAL A 153 11.49 14.74 9.11
N MET A 154 11.53 15.53 8.04
CA MET A 154 12.66 15.53 7.10
C MET A 154 13.96 15.90 7.78
N MET A 155 13.95 16.91 8.66
CA MET A 155 15.14 17.33 9.41
C MET A 155 15.60 16.26 10.42
N MET A 156 14.67 15.53 11.04
CA MET A 156 14.99 14.45 11.98
C MET A 156 15.51 13.19 11.28
N GLY A 157 15.11 12.92 10.04
CA GLY A 157 15.56 11.77 9.24
C GLY A 157 17.03 11.84 8.85
N GLU A 158 17.64 13.01 8.78
CA GLU A 158 19.05 13.17 8.46
C GLU A 158 20.01 12.71 9.57
N SER A 159 19.53 12.54 10.80
CA SER A 159 20.36 12.21 11.97
C SER A 159 20.46 10.72 12.31
N ASN A 160 19.70 9.82 11.67
CA ASN A 160 19.62 8.40 12.06
C ASN A 160 19.96 7.41 10.93
N ASP A 161 20.97 7.70 10.13
CA ASP A 161 21.37 6.91 8.97
C ASP A 161 22.43 5.87 9.29
N ARG A 162 22.05 4.74 9.87
CA ARG A 162 22.77 3.45 9.76
C ARG A 162 21.74 2.33 9.93
N ASP A 163 21.59 1.51 8.91
CA ASP A 163 20.83 0.27 8.87
C ASP A 163 19.36 0.37 8.39
N MET A 164 19.15 0.81 7.16
CA MET A 164 17.97 0.34 6.44
C MET A 164 18.28 0.16 4.95
N CYS A 165 18.07 -1.07 4.50
CA CYS A 165 18.32 -1.53 3.13
C CYS A 165 17.67 -0.62 2.09
N ASP A 166 18.48 -0.14 1.14
CA ASP A 166 18.00 0.46 -0.09
C ASP A 166 17.16 -0.58 -0.84
N VAL A 167 15.85 -0.42 -0.77
CA VAL A 167 14.92 -1.21 -1.57
C VAL A 167 14.81 -0.52 -2.91
N ASP A 168 15.68 -0.85 -3.86
CA ASP A 168 15.48 -0.51 -5.26
C ASP A 168 14.23 -1.23 -5.76
N LEU A 169 13.12 -0.50 -5.86
CA LEU A 169 11.90 -1.00 -6.47
C LEU A 169 12.12 -1.00 -7.99
N GLU A 170 12.54 -2.15 -8.53
CA GLU A 170 12.43 -2.40 -9.97
C GLU A 170 10.93 -2.57 -10.28
N LEU A 171 10.32 -1.49 -10.75
CA LEU A 171 8.95 -1.49 -11.23
C LEU A 171 8.96 -1.93 -12.71
N ASP A 172 7.99 -2.73 -13.13
CA ASP A 172 7.80 -3.09 -14.54
C ASP A 172 7.68 -1.83 -15.41
N ASP A 173 8.14 -1.93 -16.68
CA ASP A 173 8.26 -0.77 -17.59
C ASP A 173 6.95 0.03 -17.73
N GLU A 174 5.78 -0.60 -17.70
CA GLU A 174 4.49 0.09 -17.74
C GLU A 174 4.19 0.83 -16.41
N VAL A 175 4.58 0.26 -15.28
CA VAL A 175 4.45 0.89 -13.96
C VAL A 175 5.54 1.93 -13.77
N GLN A 176 6.74 1.72 -14.33
CA GLN A 176 7.79 2.73 -14.40
C GLN A 176 7.38 3.91 -15.29
N GLU A 177 6.76 3.69 -16.45
CA GLU A 177 6.29 4.78 -17.31
C GLU A 177 5.13 5.57 -16.67
N ALA A 178 4.26 4.90 -15.92
CA ALA A 178 3.25 5.56 -15.09
C ALA A 178 3.85 6.22 -13.84
N ALA A 179 4.85 5.60 -13.20
CA ALA A 179 5.54 6.13 -12.01
C ALA A 179 6.56 7.20 -12.35
N VAL A 180 7.21 7.18 -13.53
CA VAL A 180 8.12 8.24 -14.03
C VAL A 180 7.35 9.51 -14.32
N LYS A 181 6.07 9.42 -14.66
CA LYS A 181 5.17 10.58 -14.76
C LYS A 181 4.61 11.03 -13.40
N LEU A 182 4.78 10.24 -12.35
CA LEU A 182 4.39 10.56 -11.00
C LEU A 182 5.66 10.92 -10.20
N PRO A 183 5.69 12.02 -9.45
CA PRO A 183 6.84 12.39 -8.59
C PRO A 183 7.02 11.45 -7.38
N LEU A 184 6.46 10.23 -7.43
CA LEU A 184 6.71 9.15 -6.47
C LEU A 184 8.19 8.74 -6.42
N LEU A 185 8.94 8.93 -7.54
CA LEU A 185 10.39 8.71 -7.54
C LEU A 185 11.14 9.76 -6.71
N SER A 186 10.59 10.97 -6.56
CA SER A 186 11.18 11.98 -5.66
C SER A 186 10.96 11.66 -4.18
N LEU A 187 9.98 10.81 -3.85
CA LEU A 187 9.80 10.27 -2.50
C LEU A 187 10.85 9.20 -2.14
N GLN A 188 11.48 8.55 -3.13
CA GLN A 188 12.59 7.63 -2.90
C GLN A 188 13.89 8.36 -2.49
N THR A 189 14.03 9.63 -2.84
CA THR A 189 15.15 10.47 -2.37
C THR A 189 14.88 11.10 -0.99
N THR A 190 13.62 11.07 -0.54
CA THR A 190 13.25 11.49 0.80
C THR A 190 13.12 10.23 1.67
N LYS A 191 14.00 10.08 2.64
CA LYS A 191 14.06 8.99 3.65
C LYS A 191 12.83 8.94 4.58
N LEU A 192 11.63 9.17 4.05
CA LEU A 192 10.38 9.12 4.78
C LEU A 192 9.85 7.69 4.76
N SER A 193 9.89 7.01 5.90
CA SER A 193 9.21 5.73 6.03
C SER A 193 7.69 5.93 5.96
N PHE A 194 6.98 4.95 5.45
CA PHE A 194 5.51 4.98 5.37
C PHE A 194 4.88 5.15 6.77
N SER A 195 5.43 4.52 7.79
CA SER A 195 4.99 4.66 9.19
C SER A 195 5.13 6.10 9.70
N THR A 196 6.19 6.80 9.33
CA THR A 196 6.37 8.21 9.68
C THR A 196 5.33 9.10 9.00
N LEU A 197 5.08 8.87 7.70
CA LEU A 197 4.05 9.56 6.94
C LEU A 197 2.66 9.38 7.59
N ILE A 198 2.32 8.14 7.90
CA ILE A 198 1.08 7.80 8.59
C ILE A 198 1.02 8.48 9.96
N GLY A 199 2.10 8.52 10.71
CA GLY A 199 2.18 9.19 12.02
C GLY A 199 1.82 10.68 11.94
N VAL A 200 2.39 11.40 10.97
CA VAL A 200 2.06 12.82 10.73
C VAL A 200 0.60 12.99 10.35
N LEU A 201 0.12 12.17 9.42
CA LEU A 201 -1.29 12.23 9.00
C LEU A 201 -2.25 11.94 10.15
N PHE A 202 -1.97 10.95 11.00
CA PHE A 202 -2.79 10.68 12.19
C PHE A 202 -2.77 11.85 13.19
N LYS A 203 -1.59 12.44 13.46
CA LYS A 203 -1.48 13.61 14.35
C LYS A 203 -2.38 14.75 13.89
N LEU A 204 -2.34 15.06 12.60
CA LEU A 204 -3.17 16.10 12.00
C LEU A 204 -4.66 15.69 11.93
N ALA A 205 -4.95 14.43 11.65
CA ALA A 205 -6.30 13.90 11.63
C ALA A 205 -6.98 14.06 13.01
N PHE A 206 -6.27 13.84 14.10
CA PHE A 206 -6.79 14.09 15.44
C PHE A 206 -6.98 15.59 15.70
N LYS A 207 -6.00 16.43 15.34
CA LYS A 207 -6.06 17.89 15.54
C LYS A 207 -7.24 18.53 14.80
N TYR A 208 -7.42 18.17 13.54
CA TYR A 208 -8.45 18.72 12.65
C TYR A 208 -9.74 17.88 12.59
N LYS A 209 -9.80 16.79 13.37
CA LYS A 209 -10.96 15.89 13.45
C LYS A 209 -11.41 15.40 12.08
N PHE A 210 -10.47 14.82 11.32
CA PHE A 210 -10.75 14.28 10.00
C PHE A 210 -11.88 13.25 10.03
N LEU A 211 -12.65 13.25 8.95
CA LEU A 211 -13.66 12.22 8.69
C LEU A 211 -12.95 11.07 7.98
N LEU A 212 -12.86 9.91 8.62
CA LEU A 212 -12.22 8.75 7.99
C LEU A 212 -13.27 7.98 7.17
N PRO A 213 -13.10 7.85 5.84
CA PRO A 213 -13.94 6.98 5.01
C PRO A 213 -13.85 5.53 5.49
N SER A 214 -14.91 4.76 5.29
CA SER A 214 -15.00 3.38 5.79
C SER A 214 -13.90 2.45 5.27
N PHE A 215 -13.36 2.71 4.09
CA PHE A 215 -12.27 1.94 3.49
C PHE A 215 -10.88 2.32 4.04
N PHE A 216 -10.70 3.54 4.56
CA PHE A 216 -9.39 4.05 4.97
C PHE A 216 -8.69 3.22 6.05
N PRO A 217 -9.36 2.79 7.15
CA PRO A 217 -8.74 1.91 8.13
C PRO A 217 -8.27 0.57 7.54
N LEU A 218 -8.97 0.07 6.52
CA LEU A 218 -8.62 -1.18 5.85
C LEU A 218 -7.41 -1.00 4.93
N VAL A 219 -7.31 0.15 4.25
CA VAL A 219 -6.12 0.52 3.45
C VAL A 219 -4.89 0.60 4.36
N VAL A 220 -5.00 1.35 5.46
CA VAL A 220 -3.89 1.48 6.43
C VAL A 220 -3.49 0.11 6.96
N ARG A 221 -4.44 -0.71 7.38
CA ARG A 221 -4.17 -2.07 7.86
C ARG A 221 -3.47 -2.93 6.80
N SER A 222 -3.97 -2.90 5.55
CA SER A 222 -3.40 -3.67 4.44
C SER A 222 -1.93 -3.31 4.18
N VAL A 223 -1.59 -2.02 4.20
CA VAL A 223 -0.21 -1.58 3.96
C VAL A 223 0.67 -1.85 5.19
N SER A 224 0.18 -1.58 6.40
CA SER A 224 0.94 -1.84 7.65
C SER A 224 1.20 -3.33 7.91
N SER A 225 0.43 -4.25 7.34
CA SER A 225 0.66 -5.69 7.49
C SER A 225 1.79 -6.23 6.59
N LEU A 226 2.34 -5.38 5.71
CA LEU A 226 3.47 -5.71 4.83
C LEU A 226 4.81 -5.15 5.36
N GLU A 227 4.78 -4.26 6.37
CA GLU A 227 5.96 -3.80 7.11
C GLU A 227 6.37 -4.85 8.17
#